data_1b0d4b2e77c77572731ba16b504e0020
#
_entry.id   1b0d4b2e77c77572731ba16b504e0020
#
_cell.length_a   1.000
_cell.length_b   1.000
_cell.length_c   1.000
_cell.angle_alpha   90.00
_cell.angle_beta   90.00
_cell.angle_gamma   90.00
#
_symmetry.space_group_name_H-M   'P 1'
#
loop_
_entity.id
_entity.type
_entity.pdbx_description
1 polymer ?
#
loop_
_entity_poly.entity_id
_entity_poly.type
_entity_poly.pdbx_seq_one_letter_code
_entity_poly.pdbx_strand_id
1 'polypeptide(L)'
;MFNLLKDTFREWREDGANRLAAALAYYTTFSLAPLLVLVIAIAGLAGGREAAQTQTMAQVEDLLGNEGREFVEGMIESASQPETGLAATVIGAVTLLFGALGVFGELQNSLNTIWEVKPKPATSWVDGVKRFVLRRLLSFTMVLGIGFLLLASLVVSAAVSAFGEYIGNRWPLADFWLNLINFTISFLVVTFLFAMIFKFLPEIKIAWKDVWLGAAVTSALFSLGKFLIGLYLGRSEVSSTFGAAGSLAILMIWIYYSAQILFFGAEFTQVYANRYGSRIVPDPGMVKLTELERAEKGIPHEKKLKKVGR
;
A
#
# COMPACT_ATOMS: atom_id res chain seq x y z
N MET A 1 21.17 -12.87 -9.93
CA MET A 1 20.42 -12.28 -8.82
C MET A 1 21.14 -11.07 -8.19
N PHE A 2 22.41 -11.16 -7.85
CA PHE A 2 23.17 -10.02 -7.27
C PHE A 2 23.16 -8.75 -8.14
N ASN A 3 23.36 -8.89 -9.46
CA ASN A 3 23.32 -7.75 -10.38
C ASN A 3 21.91 -7.13 -10.49
N LEU A 4 20.85 -7.94 -10.33
CA LEU A 4 19.47 -7.45 -10.35
C LEU A 4 19.20 -6.56 -9.13
N LEU A 5 19.57 -7.01 -7.92
CA LEU A 5 19.43 -6.22 -6.69
C LEU A 5 20.26 -4.93 -6.73
N LYS A 6 21.48 -5.01 -7.28
CA LYS A 6 22.33 -3.81 -7.44
C LYS A 6 21.70 -2.79 -8.40
N ASP A 7 21.14 -3.28 -9.52
CA ASP A 7 20.46 -2.41 -10.48
C ASP A 7 19.18 -1.83 -9.87
N THR A 8 18.36 -2.64 -9.15
CA THR A 8 17.19 -2.17 -8.41
C THR A 8 17.52 -1.07 -7.41
N PHE A 9 18.57 -1.26 -6.61
CA PHE A 9 18.98 -0.25 -5.61
C PHE A 9 19.48 1.04 -6.26
N ARG A 10 20.13 0.92 -7.43
CA ARG A 10 20.56 2.09 -8.19
C ARG A 10 19.35 2.88 -8.71
N GLU A 11 18.40 2.23 -9.41
CA GLU A 11 17.19 2.86 -9.93
C GLU A 11 16.38 3.50 -8.80
N TRP A 12 16.18 2.77 -7.70
CA TRP A 12 15.51 3.28 -6.49
C TRP A 12 16.11 4.59 -5.95
N ARG A 13 17.47 4.71 -6.00
CA ARG A 13 18.15 5.96 -5.64
C ARG A 13 18.01 7.05 -6.69
N GLU A 14 18.14 6.67 -7.96
CA GLU A 14 18.10 7.58 -9.10
C GLU A 14 16.72 8.20 -9.26
N ASP A 15 15.65 7.44 -9.05
CA ASP A 15 14.26 7.91 -9.10
C ASP A 15 13.84 8.71 -7.85
N GLY A 16 14.71 8.77 -6.87
CA GLY A 16 14.43 9.49 -5.62
C GLY A 16 13.31 8.88 -4.80
N ALA A 17 13.23 7.54 -4.75
CA ALA A 17 12.19 6.80 -4.04
C ALA A 17 12.04 7.21 -2.56
N ASN A 18 13.12 7.69 -1.92
CA ASN A 18 13.06 8.28 -0.57
C ASN A 18 12.12 9.47 -0.49
N ARG A 19 12.17 10.36 -1.49
CA ARG A 19 11.31 11.54 -1.56
C ARG A 19 9.86 11.15 -1.84
N LEU A 20 9.64 10.19 -2.73
CA LEU A 20 8.32 9.65 -3.02
C LEU A 20 7.72 8.99 -1.79
N ALA A 21 8.51 8.22 -1.03
CA ALA A 21 8.07 7.59 0.21
C ALA A 21 7.72 8.62 1.31
N ALA A 22 8.48 9.71 1.42
CA ALA A 22 8.18 10.79 2.36
C ALA A 22 6.88 11.52 1.99
N ALA A 23 6.66 11.80 0.69
CA ALA A 23 5.42 12.37 0.21
C ALA A 23 4.24 11.43 0.48
N LEU A 24 4.36 10.13 0.16
CA LEU A 24 3.34 9.14 0.43
C LEU A 24 3.04 9.02 1.93
N ALA A 25 4.06 9.05 2.80
CA ALA A 25 3.87 9.02 4.25
C ALA A 25 3.07 10.23 4.74
N TYR A 26 3.39 11.42 4.24
CA TYR A 26 2.64 12.64 4.55
C TYR A 26 1.16 12.50 4.13
N TYR A 27 0.90 12.19 2.86
CA TYR A 27 -0.47 12.03 2.37
C TYR A 27 -1.23 10.92 3.09
N THR A 28 -0.59 9.79 3.37
CA THR A 28 -1.21 8.66 4.08
C THR A 28 -1.58 9.04 5.51
N THR A 29 -0.72 9.75 6.22
CA THR A 29 -0.98 10.16 7.61
C THR A 29 -2.27 10.99 7.71
N PHE A 30 -2.45 11.96 6.81
CA PHE A 30 -3.66 12.81 6.82
C PHE A 30 -4.89 12.14 6.19
N SER A 31 -4.69 11.13 5.36
CA SER A 31 -5.77 10.37 4.73
C SER A 31 -6.17 9.11 5.50
N LEU A 32 -5.42 8.73 6.53
CA LEU A 32 -5.59 7.46 7.23
C LEU A 32 -6.98 7.36 7.88
N ALA A 33 -7.38 8.36 8.65
CA ALA A 33 -8.67 8.35 9.32
C ALA A 33 -9.85 8.33 8.32
N PRO A 34 -9.91 9.22 7.30
CA PRO A 34 -10.88 9.13 6.22
C PRO A 34 -10.91 7.77 5.52
N LEU A 35 -9.75 7.21 5.24
CA LEU A 35 -9.63 5.90 4.58
C LEU A 35 -10.19 4.77 5.44
N LEU A 36 -9.80 4.74 6.73
CA LEU A 36 -10.26 3.70 7.65
C LEU A 36 -11.76 3.79 7.92
N VAL A 37 -12.31 5.01 8.08
CA VAL A 37 -13.76 5.20 8.20
C VAL A 37 -14.49 4.62 6.99
N LEU A 38 -13.98 4.86 5.77
CA LEU A 38 -14.57 4.34 4.54
C LEU A 38 -14.45 2.81 4.46
N VAL A 39 -13.27 2.25 4.80
CA VAL A 39 -13.01 0.79 4.81
C VAL A 39 -13.92 0.10 5.82
N ILE A 40 -14.04 0.63 7.04
CA ILE A 40 -14.92 0.10 8.09
C ILE A 40 -16.39 0.17 7.66
N ALA A 41 -16.81 1.27 7.01
CA ALA A 41 -18.17 1.40 6.51
C ALA A 41 -18.49 0.34 5.43
N ILE A 42 -17.58 0.13 4.47
CA ILE A 42 -17.73 -0.88 3.40
C ILE A 42 -17.72 -2.29 3.99
N ALA A 43 -16.75 -2.60 4.83
CA ALA A 43 -16.64 -3.90 5.49
C ALA A 43 -17.84 -4.18 6.39
N GLY A 44 -18.35 -3.15 7.05
CA GLY A 44 -19.52 -3.22 7.92
C GLY A 44 -20.83 -3.57 7.19
N LEU A 45 -20.92 -3.34 5.87
CA LEU A 45 -22.08 -3.76 5.06
C LEU A 45 -22.23 -5.28 4.99
N ALA A 46 -21.13 -6.01 5.10
CA ALA A 46 -21.13 -7.48 4.99
C ALA A 46 -21.12 -8.20 6.36
N GLY A 47 -20.36 -7.67 7.33
CA GLY A 47 -20.14 -8.33 8.64
C GLY A 47 -20.61 -7.55 9.87
N GLY A 48 -21.22 -6.37 9.66
CA GLY A 48 -21.53 -5.44 10.75
C GLY A 48 -20.38 -4.48 11.07
N ARG A 49 -20.74 -3.23 11.40
CA ARG A 49 -19.78 -2.15 11.62
C ARG A 49 -18.84 -2.43 12.79
N GLU A 50 -19.37 -2.98 13.87
CA GLU A 50 -18.62 -3.25 15.10
C GLU A 50 -17.55 -4.34 14.88
N ALA A 51 -17.89 -5.42 14.18
CA ALA A 51 -16.94 -6.46 13.81
C ALA A 51 -15.85 -5.94 12.87
N ALA A 52 -16.21 -5.13 11.87
CA ALA A 52 -15.28 -4.52 10.95
C ALA A 52 -14.31 -3.55 11.66
N GLN A 53 -14.81 -2.75 12.61
CA GLN A 53 -13.99 -1.84 13.39
C GLN A 53 -13.03 -2.61 14.30
N THR A 54 -13.50 -3.58 15.04
CA THR A 54 -12.66 -4.41 15.92
C THR A 54 -11.53 -5.08 15.15
N GLN A 55 -11.85 -5.68 14.00
CA GLN A 55 -10.85 -6.34 13.17
C GLN A 55 -9.83 -5.36 12.58
N THR A 56 -10.29 -4.19 12.14
CA THR A 56 -9.39 -3.17 11.61
C THR A 56 -8.44 -2.67 12.70
N MET A 57 -8.96 -2.44 13.92
CA MET A 57 -8.12 -2.02 15.05
C MET A 57 -7.15 -3.11 15.50
N ALA A 58 -7.52 -4.37 15.46
CA ALA A 58 -6.60 -5.47 15.73
C ALA A 58 -5.43 -5.53 14.73
N GLN A 59 -5.68 -5.23 13.45
CA GLN A 59 -4.61 -5.14 12.45
C GLN A 59 -3.72 -3.91 12.67
N VAL A 60 -4.29 -2.77 13.05
CA VAL A 60 -3.53 -1.57 13.40
C VAL A 60 -2.62 -1.84 14.60
N GLU A 61 -3.14 -2.51 15.63
CA GLU A 61 -2.39 -2.91 16.82
C GLU A 61 -1.22 -3.86 16.48
N ASP A 62 -1.45 -4.83 15.61
CA ASP A 62 -0.43 -5.77 15.14
C ASP A 62 0.71 -5.07 14.35
N LEU A 63 0.41 -3.93 13.72
CA LEU A 63 1.38 -3.15 12.94
C LEU A 63 2.06 -2.04 13.75
N LEU A 64 1.35 -1.35 14.60
CA LEU A 64 1.77 -0.11 15.27
C LEU A 64 1.88 -0.25 16.80
N GLY A 65 1.45 -1.39 17.35
CA GLY A 65 1.34 -1.58 18.79
C GLY A 65 0.11 -0.87 19.42
N ASN A 66 -0.06 -1.01 20.74
CA ASN A 66 -1.21 -0.46 21.47
C ASN A 66 -1.34 1.06 21.34
N GLU A 67 -0.24 1.79 21.45
CA GLU A 67 -0.24 3.25 21.38
C GLU A 67 -0.62 3.76 19.97
N GLY A 68 -0.14 3.07 18.91
CA GLY A 68 -0.55 3.36 17.54
C GLY A 68 -2.03 3.07 17.31
N ARG A 69 -2.57 2.02 17.92
CA ARG A 69 -4.00 1.72 17.92
C ARG A 69 -4.83 2.82 18.57
N GLU A 70 -4.49 3.23 19.80
CA GLU A 70 -5.21 4.29 20.53
C GLU A 70 -5.19 5.60 19.74
N PHE A 71 -4.06 5.96 19.16
CA PHE A 71 -3.93 7.16 18.33
C PHE A 71 -4.83 7.10 17.09
N VAL A 72 -4.83 5.99 16.36
CA VAL A 72 -5.66 5.80 15.15
C VAL A 72 -7.14 5.74 15.53
N GLU A 73 -7.50 5.11 16.63
CA GLU A 73 -8.87 5.05 17.14
C GLU A 73 -9.41 6.45 17.45
N GLY A 74 -8.62 7.30 18.13
CA GLY A 74 -8.97 8.70 18.37
C GLY A 74 -9.13 9.52 17.09
N MET A 75 -8.30 9.26 16.06
CA MET A 75 -8.45 9.88 14.74
C MET A 75 -9.77 9.47 14.06
N ILE A 76 -10.14 8.19 14.13
CA ILE A 76 -11.39 7.67 13.54
C ILE A 76 -12.59 8.24 14.29
N GLU A 77 -12.56 8.27 15.61
CA GLU A 77 -13.63 8.84 16.44
C GLU A 77 -13.86 10.30 16.08
N SER A 78 -12.78 11.10 16.03
CA SER A 78 -12.84 12.51 15.61
C SER A 78 -13.39 12.69 14.20
N ALA A 79 -13.02 11.82 13.26
CA ALA A 79 -13.49 11.87 11.87
C ALA A 79 -14.92 11.34 11.69
N SER A 80 -15.44 10.55 12.64
CA SER A 80 -16.75 9.91 12.58
C SER A 80 -17.84 10.68 13.32
N GLN A 81 -17.52 11.78 13.99
CA GLN A 81 -18.51 12.58 14.71
C GLN A 81 -19.56 13.13 13.73
N PRO A 82 -20.85 12.83 13.95
CA PRO A 82 -21.91 13.34 13.09
C PRO A 82 -22.07 14.84 13.32
N GLU A 83 -21.78 15.63 12.31
CA GLU A 83 -22.15 17.03 12.32
C GLU A 83 -23.66 17.19 12.21
N THR A 84 -24.25 18.14 12.93
CA THR A 84 -25.68 18.37 12.94
C THR A 84 -26.12 19.13 11.69
N GLY A 85 -26.85 18.43 10.81
CA GLY A 85 -27.47 19.00 9.61
C GLY A 85 -27.08 18.29 8.31
N LEU A 86 -28.02 18.20 7.36
CA LEU A 86 -27.83 17.51 6.09
C LEU A 86 -26.64 18.07 5.29
N ALA A 87 -26.48 19.38 5.25
CA ALA A 87 -25.40 20.04 4.53
C ALA A 87 -24.03 19.70 5.12
N ALA A 88 -23.89 19.71 6.44
CA ALA A 88 -22.66 19.37 7.14
C ALA A 88 -22.30 17.88 6.93
N THR A 89 -23.29 16.98 6.99
CA THR A 89 -23.10 15.55 6.71
C THR A 89 -22.60 15.32 5.27
N VAL A 90 -23.16 16.01 4.29
CA VAL A 90 -22.73 15.90 2.88
C VAL A 90 -21.32 16.44 2.69
N ILE A 91 -20.99 17.60 3.27
CA ILE A 91 -19.65 18.19 3.19
C ILE A 91 -18.63 17.26 3.87
N GLY A 92 -18.95 16.75 5.06
CA GLY A 92 -18.10 15.78 5.77
C GLY A 92 -17.85 14.52 4.95
N ALA A 93 -18.88 13.91 4.40
CA ALA A 93 -18.76 12.72 3.54
C ALA A 93 -17.90 12.97 2.30
N VAL A 94 -18.07 14.13 1.64
CA VAL A 94 -17.25 14.53 0.49
C VAL A 94 -15.80 14.73 0.90
N THR A 95 -15.54 15.40 2.01
CA THR A 95 -14.19 15.63 2.54
C THR A 95 -13.50 14.31 2.88
N LEU A 96 -14.20 13.39 3.55
CA LEU A 96 -13.69 12.04 3.86
C LEU A 96 -13.36 11.27 2.58
N LEU A 97 -14.24 11.32 1.58
CA LEU A 97 -14.01 10.65 0.31
C LEU A 97 -12.77 11.22 -0.42
N PHE A 98 -12.65 12.54 -0.50
CA PHE A 98 -11.48 13.17 -1.13
C PHE A 98 -10.20 12.90 -0.35
N GLY A 99 -10.25 12.92 0.98
CA GLY A 99 -9.14 12.55 1.85
C GLY A 99 -8.69 11.11 1.60
N ALA A 100 -9.60 10.15 1.68
CA ALA A 100 -9.31 8.74 1.43
C ALA A 100 -8.71 8.47 0.03
N LEU A 101 -9.20 9.17 -0.99
CA LEU A 101 -8.71 9.04 -2.35
C LEU A 101 -7.37 9.77 -2.62
N GLY A 102 -6.93 10.64 -1.72
CA GLY A 102 -5.69 11.42 -1.83
C GLY A 102 -4.46 10.52 -1.85
N VAL A 103 -4.37 9.58 -0.92
CA VAL A 103 -3.26 8.64 -0.81
C VAL A 103 -3.08 7.78 -2.07
N PHE A 104 -4.17 7.31 -2.66
CA PHE A 104 -4.11 6.51 -3.89
C PHE A 104 -3.62 7.33 -5.09
N GLY A 105 -3.99 8.62 -5.16
CA GLY A 105 -3.50 9.52 -6.18
C GLY A 105 -1.99 9.73 -6.07
N GLU A 106 -1.47 9.95 -4.86
CA GLU A 106 -0.03 10.09 -4.61
C GLU A 106 0.71 8.78 -4.89
N LEU A 107 0.17 7.65 -4.44
CA LEU A 107 0.75 6.33 -4.71
C LEU A 107 0.79 6.05 -6.23
N GLN A 108 -0.27 6.36 -6.97
CA GLN A 108 -0.30 6.22 -8.43
C GLN A 108 0.76 7.10 -9.11
N ASN A 109 0.88 8.38 -8.69
CA ASN A 109 1.87 9.29 -9.24
C ASN A 109 3.30 8.82 -8.94
N SER A 110 3.55 8.33 -7.74
CA SER A 110 4.85 7.76 -7.34
C SER A 110 5.19 6.52 -8.15
N LEU A 111 4.25 5.59 -8.31
CA LEU A 111 4.44 4.41 -9.14
C LEU A 111 4.66 4.79 -10.61
N ASN A 112 3.87 5.71 -11.18
CA ASN A 112 4.08 6.19 -12.54
C ASN A 112 5.48 6.82 -12.73
N THR A 113 6.04 7.47 -11.70
CA THR A 113 7.40 8.00 -11.71
C THR A 113 8.42 6.88 -11.75
N ILE A 114 8.30 5.88 -10.88
CA ILE A 114 9.15 4.66 -10.85
C ILE A 114 9.10 3.92 -12.19
N TRP A 115 7.92 3.79 -12.80
CA TRP A 115 7.74 3.13 -14.09
C TRP A 115 8.04 4.05 -15.29
N GLU A 116 8.52 5.27 -15.03
CA GLU A 116 8.94 6.26 -16.04
C GLU A 116 7.87 6.57 -17.08
N VAL A 117 6.62 6.66 -16.64
CA VAL A 117 5.49 7.03 -17.49
C VAL A 117 4.82 8.31 -17.02
N LYS A 118 4.29 9.07 -17.97
CA LYS A 118 3.53 10.29 -17.73
C LYS A 118 2.30 10.35 -18.62
N PRO A 119 1.23 11.05 -18.21
CA PRO A 119 0.09 11.28 -19.07
C PRO A 119 0.49 12.15 -20.29
N LYS A 120 -0.07 11.80 -21.45
CA LYS A 120 -0.03 12.69 -22.62
C LYS A 120 -0.70 14.01 -22.27
N PRO A 121 -0.24 15.14 -22.81
CA PRO A 121 -0.99 16.39 -22.70
C PRO A 121 -2.46 16.19 -23.07
N ALA A 122 -3.36 16.76 -22.31
CA ALA A 122 -4.79 16.70 -22.63
C ALA A 122 -5.02 17.49 -23.92
N THR A 123 -5.71 16.88 -24.89
CA THR A 123 -6.04 17.51 -26.17
C THR A 123 -7.23 18.47 -26.04
N SER A 124 -8.04 18.28 -24.99
CA SER A 124 -9.24 19.10 -24.70
C SER A 124 -9.48 19.12 -23.18
N TRP A 125 -10.16 20.17 -22.71
CA TRP A 125 -10.63 20.25 -21.31
C TRP A 125 -11.49 19.04 -20.93
N VAL A 126 -12.36 18.57 -21.85
CA VAL A 126 -13.21 17.38 -21.66
C VAL A 126 -12.35 16.13 -21.44
N ASP A 127 -11.27 15.96 -22.20
CA ASP A 127 -10.32 14.86 -22.01
C ASP A 127 -9.65 14.92 -20.63
N GLY A 128 -9.30 16.11 -20.16
CA GLY A 128 -8.74 16.32 -18.83
C GLY A 128 -9.69 15.87 -17.72
N VAL A 129 -10.95 16.30 -17.79
CA VAL A 129 -12.00 15.93 -16.84
C VAL A 129 -12.27 14.42 -16.87
N LYS A 130 -12.42 13.84 -18.06
CA LYS A 130 -12.65 12.39 -18.22
C LYS A 130 -11.53 11.57 -17.59
N ARG A 131 -10.28 11.94 -17.84
CA ARG A 131 -9.11 11.26 -17.23
C ARG A 131 -9.10 11.42 -15.72
N PHE A 132 -9.39 12.61 -15.20
CA PHE A 132 -9.48 12.86 -13.76
C PHE A 132 -10.54 11.95 -13.11
N VAL A 133 -11.74 11.88 -13.69
CA VAL A 133 -12.83 11.03 -13.18
C VAL A 133 -12.46 9.54 -13.23
N LEU A 134 -11.89 9.08 -14.35
CA LEU A 134 -11.48 7.68 -14.49
C LEU A 134 -10.40 7.30 -13.46
N ARG A 135 -9.40 8.15 -13.22
CA ARG A 135 -8.39 7.92 -12.18
C ARG A 135 -9.02 7.85 -10.79
N ARG A 136 -10.00 8.74 -10.52
CA ARG A 136 -10.71 8.76 -9.23
C ARG A 136 -11.56 7.50 -9.02
N LEU A 137 -12.22 7.01 -10.08
CA LEU A 137 -12.94 5.73 -10.05
C LEU A 137 -11.99 4.55 -9.79
N LEU A 138 -10.82 4.55 -10.40
CA LEU A 138 -9.81 3.50 -10.20
C LEU A 138 -9.32 3.49 -8.76
N SER A 139 -9.02 4.65 -8.18
CA SER A 139 -8.67 4.78 -6.76
C SER A 139 -9.79 4.26 -5.85
N PHE A 140 -11.06 4.57 -6.16
CA PHE A 140 -12.21 4.07 -5.41
C PHE A 140 -12.33 2.54 -5.51
N THR A 141 -12.15 1.97 -6.70
CA THR A 141 -12.14 0.51 -6.89
C THR A 141 -11.04 -0.17 -6.06
N MET A 142 -9.87 0.47 -5.92
CA MET A 142 -8.79 -0.03 -5.07
C MET A 142 -9.18 -0.02 -3.58
N VAL A 143 -9.83 1.03 -3.09
CA VAL A 143 -10.36 1.07 -1.71
C VAL A 143 -11.35 -0.06 -1.47
N LEU A 144 -12.28 -0.28 -2.42
CA LEU A 144 -13.22 -1.40 -2.35
C LEU A 144 -12.50 -2.75 -2.34
N GLY A 145 -11.47 -2.91 -3.19
CA GLY A 145 -10.65 -4.12 -3.25
C GLY A 145 -9.92 -4.40 -1.94
N ILE A 146 -9.34 -3.39 -1.31
CA ILE A 146 -8.68 -3.51 0.00
C ILE A 146 -9.69 -3.87 1.08
N GLY A 147 -10.85 -3.19 1.13
CA GLY A 147 -11.93 -3.51 2.06
C GLY A 147 -12.42 -4.95 1.91
N PHE A 148 -12.60 -5.42 0.67
CA PHE A 148 -12.96 -6.82 0.39
C PHE A 148 -11.88 -7.80 0.85
N LEU A 149 -10.60 -7.50 0.62
CA LEU A 149 -9.49 -8.35 1.06
C LEU A 149 -9.36 -8.43 2.58
N LEU A 150 -9.62 -7.32 3.28
CA LEU A 150 -9.69 -7.31 4.74
C LEU A 150 -10.82 -8.21 5.24
N LEU A 151 -12.00 -8.16 4.62
CA LEU A 151 -13.10 -9.06 4.93
C LEU A 151 -12.77 -10.54 4.67
N ALA A 152 -12.18 -10.81 3.50
CA ALA A 152 -11.76 -12.17 3.16
C ALA A 152 -10.71 -12.69 4.15
N SER A 153 -9.74 -11.86 4.54
CA SER A 153 -8.74 -12.17 5.57
C SER A 153 -9.39 -12.47 6.92
N LEU A 154 -10.41 -11.69 7.32
CA LEU A 154 -11.19 -11.93 8.54
C LEU A 154 -11.85 -13.31 8.53
N VAL A 155 -12.57 -13.64 7.45
CA VAL A 155 -13.27 -14.92 7.32
C VAL A 155 -12.27 -16.07 7.36
N VAL A 156 -11.14 -15.96 6.68
CA VAL A 156 -10.09 -16.99 6.67
C VAL A 156 -9.46 -17.14 8.04
N SER A 157 -9.14 -16.05 8.75
CA SER A 157 -8.58 -16.08 10.09
C SER A 157 -9.55 -16.70 11.10
N ALA A 158 -10.83 -16.34 11.02
CA ALA A 158 -11.88 -16.94 11.86
C ALA A 158 -12.03 -18.45 11.61
N ALA A 159 -12.00 -18.87 10.34
CA ALA A 159 -12.06 -20.28 9.97
C ALA A 159 -10.83 -21.06 10.47
N VAL A 160 -9.63 -20.51 10.34
CA VAL A 160 -8.38 -21.14 10.84
C VAL A 160 -8.40 -21.25 12.37
N SER A 161 -8.88 -20.22 13.08
CA SER A 161 -9.00 -20.26 14.54
C SER A 161 -10.03 -21.30 15.01
N ALA A 162 -11.22 -21.35 14.40
CA ALA A 162 -12.24 -22.33 14.71
C ALA A 162 -11.76 -23.78 14.44
N PHE A 163 -11.01 -23.97 13.35
CA PHE A 163 -10.40 -25.25 13.01
C PHE A 163 -9.28 -25.62 13.98
N GLY A 164 -8.53 -24.61 14.47
CA GLY A 164 -7.50 -24.75 15.47
C GLY A 164 -8.03 -25.24 16.82
N GLU A 165 -9.14 -24.67 17.32
CA GLU A 165 -9.80 -25.11 18.54
C GLU A 165 -10.31 -26.55 18.42
N TYR A 166 -10.78 -26.96 17.26
CA TYR A 166 -11.27 -28.32 17.03
C TYR A 166 -10.17 -29.37 17.01
N ILE A 167 -8.96 -29.04 16.50
CA ILE A 167 -7.83 -29.97 16.33
C ILE A 167 -6.81 -29.84 17.47
N GLY A 168 -6.63 -28.66 18.08
CA GLY A 168 -5.56 -28.36 19.03
C GLY A 168 -5.47 -29.30 20.25
N ASN A 169 -6.59 -29.86 20.67
CA ASN A 169 -6.65 -30.83 21.76
C ASN A 169 -6.27 -32.27 21.37
N ARG A 170 -5.99 -32.55 20.10
CA ARG A 170 -5.82 -33.95 19.62
C ARG A 170 -4.43 -34.27 19.05
N TRP A 171 -3.60 -33.23 18.72
CA TRP A 171 -2.31 -33.46 18.11
C TRP A 171 -1.21 -32.57 18.72
N PRO A 172 -0.07 -33.13 19.19
CA PRO A 172 1.02 -32.37 19.85
C PRO A 172 1.74 -31.35 18.96
N LEU A 173 1.57 -31.44 17.64
CA LEU A 173 2.18 -30.54 16.64
C LEU A 173 1.14 -29.64 15.96
N ALA A 174 -0.12 -29.63 16.44
CA ALA A 174 -1.19 -28.83 15.83
C ALA A 174 -0.85 -27.35 15.79
N ASP A 175 -0.32 -26.79 16.88
CA ASP A 175 0.03 -25.37 17.00
C ASP A 175 1.09 -24.96 15.98
N PHE A 176 2.09 -25.78 15.72
CA PHE A 176 3.12 -25.50 14.71
C PHE A 176 2.51 -25.43 13.30
N TRP A 177 1.66 -26.39 12.93
CA TRP A 177 1.03 -26.43 11.62
C TRP A 177 0.01 -25.31 11.44
N LEU A 178 -0.75 -24.98 12.46
CA LEU A 178 -1.70 -23.87 12.46
C LEU A 178 -0.97 -22.52 12.29
N ASN A 179 0.11 -22.32 13.01
CA ASN A 179 0.93 -21.11 12.88
C ASN A 179 1.57 -21.01 11.48
N LEU A 180 2.05 -22.13 10.92
CA LEU A 180 2.60 -22.16 9.56
C LEU A 180 1.55 -21.85 8.51
N ILE A 181 0.35 -22.43 8.64
CA ILE A 181 -0.80 -22.15 7.75
C ILE A 181 -1.18 -20.68 7.84
N ASN A 182 -1.31 -20.14 9.05
CA ASN A 182 -1.68 -18.73 9.26
C ASN A 182 -0.63 -17.78 8.68
N PHE A 183 0.66 -18.05 8.88
CA PHE A 183 1.76 -17.31 8.27
C PHE A 183 1.70 -17.38 6.75
N THR A 184 1.48 -18.56 6.19
CA THR A 184 1.42 -18.76 4.72
C THR A 184 0.23 -18.01 4.12
N ILE A 185 -0.95 -18.08 4.74
CA ILE A 185 -2.14 -17.35 4.29
C ILE A 185 -1.89 -15.84 4.35
N SER A 186 -1.37 -15.34 5.47
CA SER A 186 -1.03 -13.92 5.64
C SER A 186 -0.04 -13.46 4.57
N PHE A 187 1.01 -14.23 4.32
CA PHE A 187 2.00 -13.94 3.28
C PHE A 187 1.37 -13.90 1.88
N LEU A 188 0.47 -14.84 1.55
CA LEU A 188 -0.22 -14.87 0.27
C LEU A 188 -1.18 -13.69 0.10
N VAL A 189 -1.91 -13.31 1.16
CA VAL A 189 -2.80 -12.13 1.15
C VAL A 189 -1.99 -10.86 0.90
N VAL A 190 -0.89 -10.66 1.60
CA VAL A 190 -0.01 -9.49 1.41
C VAL A 190 0.63 -9.50 0.03
N THR A 191 1.06 -10.67 -0.47
CA THR A 191 1.58 -10.82 -1.84
C THR A 191 0.52 -10.44 -2.88
N PHE A 192 -0.71 -10.88 -2.68
CA PHE A 192 -1.82 -10.55 -3.58
C PHE A 192 -2.14 -9.05 -3.56
N LEU A 193 -2.11 -8.41 -2.38
CA LEU A 193 -2.27 -6.96 -2.25
C LEU A 193 -1.21 -6.20 -3.05
N PHE A 194 0.07 -6.53 -2.88
CA PHE A 194 1.14 -5.90 -3.66
C PHE A 194 1.01 -6.20 -5.15
N ALA A 195 0.59 -7.42 -5.52
CA ALA A 195 0.35 -7.75 -6.92
C ALA A 195 -0.78 -6.90 -7.52
N MET A 196 -1.86 -6.67 -6.79
CA MET A 196 -2.95 -5.79 -7.21
C MET A 196 -2.47 -4.33 -7.36
N ILE A 197 -1.68 -3.82 -6.39
CA ILE A 197 -1.10 -2.48 -6.45
C ILE A 197 -0.22 -2.34 -7.69
N PHE A 198 0.73 -3.26 -7.92
CA PHE A 198 1.66 -3.19 -9.06
C PHE A 198 0.99 -3.42 -10.41
N LYS A 199 -0.13 -4.13 -10.44
CA LYS A 199 -0.85 -4.44 -11.68
C LYS A 199 -1.82 -3.36 -12.11
N PHE A 200 -2.57 -2.78 -11.16
CA PHE A 200 -3.72 -1.96 -11.49
C PHE A 200 -3.53 -0.48 -11.20
N LEU A 201 -2.65 -0.13 -10.27
CA LEU A 201 -2.50 1.27 -9.90
C LEU A 201 -1.63 2.06 -10.90
N PRO A 202 -0.47 1.56 -11.37
CA PRO A 202 0.30 2.26 -12.39
C PRO A 202 -0.37 2.16 -13.76
N GLU A 203 -0.22 3.21 -14.57
CA GLU A 203 -0.82 3.30 -15.90
C GLU A 203 0.06 2.64 -16.97
N ILE A 204 0.32 1.33 -16.78
CA ILE A 204 1.18 0.51 -17.64
C ILE A 204 0.58 -0.88 -17.90
N LYS A 205 1.04 -1.49 -18.98
CA LYS A 205 0.79 -2.91 -19.26
C LYS A 205 2.00 -3.73 -18.86
N ILE A 206 1.81 -4.62 -17.90
CA ILE A 206 2.81 -5.57 -17.40
C ILE A 206 2.19 -6.97 -17.29
N ALA A 207 2.97 -8.03 -17.55
CA ALA A 207 2.48 -9.39 -17.42
C ALA A 207 2.33 -9.83 -15.97
N TRP A 208 1.30 -10.59 -15.67
CA TRP A 208 1.03 -11.11 -14.32
C TRP A 208 2.22 -11.87 -13.71
N LYS A 209 2.95 -12.65 -14.51
CA LYS A 209 4.13 -13.41 -14.07
C LYS A 209 5.23 -12.52 -13.48
N ASP A 210 5.43 -11.33 -14.07
CA ASP A 210 6.45 -10.39 -13.62
C ASP A 210 5.97 -9.67 -12.33
N VAL A 211 4.67 -9.35 -12.27
CA VAL A 211 4.01 -8.76 -11.10
C VAL A 211 4.06 -9.69 -9.89
N TRP A 212 3.73 -10.97 -10.07
CA TRP A 212 3.73 -11.94 -8.97
C TRP A 212 5.10 -12.10 -8.33
N LEU A 213 6.16 -12.15 -9.16
CA LEU A 213 7.53 -12.24 -8.65
C LEU A 213 7.90 -11.00 -7.82
N GLY A 214 7.62 -9.81 -8.36
CA GLY A 214 7.88 -8.57 -7.64
C GLY A 214 7.08 -8.44 -6.35
N ALA A 215 5.80 -8.80 -6.38
CA ALA A 215 4.93 -8.79 -5.21
C ALA A 215 5.41 -9.77 -4.12
N ALA A 216 5.86 -10.98 -4.50
CA ALA A 216 6.40 -11.94 -3.55
C ALA A 216 7.70 -11.44 -2.87
N VAL A 217 8.60 -10.81 -3.64
CA VAL A 217 9.81 -10.18 -3.08
C VAL A 217 9.43 -9.05 -2.15
N THR A 218 8.48 -8.19 -2.54
CA THR A 218 8.00 -7.08 -1.71
C THR A 218 7.38 -7.58 -0.41
N SER A 219 6.56 -8.63 -0.47
CA SER A 219 5.94 -9.25 0.72
C SER A 219 6.95 -9.86 1.67
N ALA A 220 7.99 -10.49 1.14
CA ALA A 220 9.07 -11.03 1.96
C ALA A 220 9.83 -9.89 2.69
N LEU A 221 10.15 -8.80 1.97
CA LEU A 221 10.79 -7.62 2.56
C LEU A 221 9.88 -6.94 3.57
N PHE A 222 8.57 -6.85 3.28
CA PHE A 222 7.60 -6.26 4.20
C PHE A 222 7.43 -7.08 5.48
N SER A 223 7.36 -8.40 5.38
CA SER A 223 7.28 -9.30 6.54
C SER A 223 8.53 -9.20 7.43
N LEU A 224 9.72 -9.16 6.80
CA LEU A 224 10.97 -8.92 7.52
C LEU A 224 10.99 -7.54 8.17
N GLY A 225 10.55 -6.54 7.45
CA GLY A 225 10.49 -5.16 7.92
C GLY A 225 9.55 -4.95 9.09
N LYS A 226 8.36 -5.56 9.03
CA LYS A 226 7.39 -5.58 10.13
C LYS A 226 8.05 -6.15 11.40
N PHE A 227 8.76 -7.26 11.27
CA PHE A 227 9.47 -7.88 12.38
C PHE A 227 10.56 -6.96 12.98
N LEU A 228 11.38 -6.33 12.14
CA LEU A 228 12.46 -5.43 12.57
C LEU A 228 11.93 -4.17 13.24
N ILE A 229 10.90 -3.54 12.67
CA ILE A 229 10.25 -2.37 13.28
C ILE A 229 9.57 -2.75 14.59
N GLY A 230 8.88 -3.90 14.66
CA GLY A 230 8.27 -4.39 15.89
C GLY A 230 9.28 -4.56 17.02
N LEU A 231 10.48 -5.09 16.70
CA LEU A 231 11.59 -5.17 17.66
C LEU A 231 12.11 -3.79 18.11
N TYR A 232 12.16 -2.84 17.20
CA TYR A 232 12.62 -1.47 17.49
C TYR A 232 11.60 -0.72 18.36
N LEU A 233 10.34 -0.71 17.97
CA LEU A 233 9.27 -0.01 18.68
C LEU A 233 8.98 -0.64 20.04
N GLY A 234 9.01 -1.97 20.15
CA GLY A 234 8.79 -2.66 21.44
C GLY A 234 9.88 -2.42 22.49
N ARG A 235 11.01 -1.80 22.09
CA ARG A 235 12.13 -1.45 23.00
C ARG A 235 12.32 0.05 23.17
N SER A 236 11.61 0.88 22.41
CA SER A 236 11.77 2.33 22.44
C SER A 236 10.71 2.98 23.30
N GLU A 237 11.12 3.78 24.27
CA GLU A 237 10.25 4.63 25.11
C GLU A 237 9.86 5.93 24.40
N VAL A 238 9.87 5.94 23.05
CA VAL A 238 9.66 7.17 22.25
C VAL A 238 8.28 7.78 22.49
N SER A 239 7.27 6.94 22.69
CA SER A 239 5.90 7.40 22.89
C SER A 239 5.66 7.98 24.28
N SER A 240 6.26 7.39 25.31
CA SER A 240 6.08 7.84 26.70
C SER A 240 6.62 9.26 26.93
N THR A 241 7.65 9.67 26.18
CA THR A 241 8.29 10.98 26.34
C THR A 241 7.55 12.11 25.61
N PHE A 242 6.90 11.83 24.47
CA PHE A 242 6.31 12.84 23.59
C PHE A 242 4.77 12.76 23.48
N GLY A 243 4.11 11.82 24.17
CA GLY A 243 2.64 11.67 24.13
C GLY A 243 2.10 11.51 22.71
N ALA A 244 1.02 12.20 22.37
CA ALA A 244 0.37 12.13 21.05
C ALA A 244 1.31 12.48 19.87
N ALA A 245 2.30 13.36 20.08
CA ALA A 245 3.30 13.67 19.04
C ALA A 245 4.24 12.49 18.80
N GLY A 246 4.54 11.68 19.82
CA GLY A 246 5.32 10.45 19.69
C GLY A 246 4.57 9.41 18.86
N SER A 247 3.28 9.20 19.11
CA SER A 247 2.46 8.26 18.33
C SER A 247 2.33 8.66 16.86
N LEU A 248 2.18 9.97 16.58
CA LEU A 248 2.20 10.49 15.22
C LEU A 248 3.56 10.23 14.53
N ALA A 249 4.67 10.48 15.23
CA ALA A 249 6.01 10.23 14.69
C ALA A 249 6.21 8.73 14.37
N ILE A 250 5.81 7.84 15.28
CA ILE A 250 5.86 6.38 15.08
C ILE A 250 5.05 5.97 13.85
N LEU A 251 3.82 6.48 13.73
CA LEU A 251 2.96 6.23 12.56
C LEU A 251 3.64 6.69 11.26
N MET A 252 4.18 7.91 11.24
CA MET A 252 4.86 8.44 10.04
C MET A 252 6.11 7.63 9.68
N ILE A 253 6.92 7.24 10.65
CA ILE A 253 8.10 6.40 10.43
C ILE A 253 7.69 5.05 9.87
N TRP A 254 6.64 4.45 10.42
CA TRP A 254 6.15 3.15 9.98
C TRP A 254 5.61 3.21 8.53
N ILE A 255 4.82 4.24 8.19
CA ILE A 255 4.30 4.45 6.83
C ILE A 255 5.45 4.74 5.86
N TYR A 256 6.40 5.61 6.24
CA TYR A 256 7.57 5.93 5.43
C TYR A 256 8.39 4.67 5.10
N TYR A 257 8.69 3.86 6.10
CA TYR A 257 9.43 2.61 5.92
C TYR A 257 8.67 1.61 5.03
N SER A 258 7.37 1.46 5.24
CA SER A 258 6.52 0.60 4.41
C SER A 258 6.49 1.08 2.96
N ALA A 259 6.41 2.40 2.73
CA ALA A 259 6.49 3.00 1.41
C ALA A 259 7.86 2.76 0.74
N GLN A 260 8.96 2.80 1.50
CA GLN A 260 10.29 2.45 0.99
C GLN A 260 10.35 1.02 0.46
N ILE A 261 9.77 0.07 1.20
CA ILE A 261 9.71 -1.34 0.78
C ILE A 261 8.84 -1.49 -0.45
N LEU A 262 7.68 -0.84 -0.48
CA LEU A 262 6.77 -0.84 -1.62
C LEU A 262 7.47 -0.34 -2.89
N PHE A 263 8.15 0.81 -2.81
CA PHE A 263 8.83 1.40 -3.96
C PHE A 263 10.06 0.61 -4.38
N PHE A 264 10.81 0.04 -3.43
CA PHE A 264 11.89 -0.88 -3.77
C PHE A 264 11.36 -2.13 -4.50
N GLY A 265 10.21 -2.66 -4.09
CA GLY A 265 9.54 -3.76 -4.78
C GLY A 265 9.03 -3.39 -6.17
N ALA A 266 8.53 -2.17 -6.35
CA ALA A 266 8.13 -1.65 -7.65
C ALA A 266 9.33 -1.53 -8.60
N GLU A 267 10.46 -0.98 -8.14
CA GLU A 267 11.72 -0.91 -8.89
C GLU A 267 12.24 -2.31 -9.24
N PHE A 268 12.23 -3.24 -8.27
CA PHE A 268 12.61 -4.61 -8.55
C PHE A 268 11.76 -5.22 -9.66
N THR A 269 10.46 -4.98 -9.63
CA THR A 269 9.53 -5.47 -10.64
C THR A 269 9.80 -4.83 -11.99
N GLN A 270 10.09 -3.54 -12.03
CA GLN A 270 10.43 -2.78 -13.23
C GLN A 270 11.72 -3.31 -13.86
N VAL A 271 12.80 -3.39 -13.09
CA VAL A 271 14.11 -3.87 -13.55
C VAL A 271 14.01 -5.32 -14.05
N TYR A 272 13.27 -6.17 -13.30
CA TYR A 272 13.05 -7.55 -13.69
C TYR A 272 12.26 -7.66 -15.01
N ALA A 273 11.13 -6.95 -15.12
CA ALA A 273 10.28 -6.98 -16.31
C ALA A 273 11.00 -6.47 -17.56
N ASN A 274 11.82 -5.42 -17.41
CA ASN A 274 12.59 -4.86 -18.52
C ASN A 274 13.76 -5.76 -18.96
N ARG A 275 14.38 -6.52 -18.03
CA ARG A 275 15.57 -7.35 -18.28
C ARG A 275 15.24 -8.78 -18.70
N TYR A 276 14.28 -9.40 -18.05
CA TYR A 276 13.95 -10.83 -18.17
C TYR A 276 12.49 -11.09 -18.55
N GLY A 277 11.61 -10.10 -18.32
CA GLY A 277 10.17 -10.25 -18.45
C GLY A 277 9.58 -9.74 -19.76
N SER A 278 8.31 -9.36 -19.69
CA SER A 278 7.46 -8.97 -20.81
C SER A 278 7.75 -7.58 -21.37
N ARG A 279 8.62 -6.79 -20.76
CA ARG A 279 8.82 -5.36 -20.94
C ARG A 279 7.57 -4.54 -20.61
N ILE A 280 7.82 -3.33 -20.15
CA ILE A 280 6.77 -2.41 -19.75
C ILE A 280 6.32 -1.60 -20.97
N VAL A 281 5.00 -1.56 -21.17
CA VAL A 281 4.37 -0.78 -22.22
C VAL A 281 3.43 0.25 -21.56
N PRO A 282 3.58 1.56 -21.83
CA PRO A 282 2.64 2.55 -21.34
C PRO A 282 1.21 2.26 -21.80
N ASP A 283 0.23 2.56 -20.95
CA ASP A 283 -1.19 2.48 -21.32
C ASP A 283 -1.57 3.50 -22.41
N PRO A 284 -2.68 3.29 -23.13
CA PRO A 284 -3.21 4.29 -24.07
C PRO A 284 -3.47 5.61 -23.35
N GLY A 285 -2.78 6.67 -23.75
CA GLY A 285 -2.86 7.98 -23.07
C GLY A 285 -1.65 8.30 -22.19
N MET A 286 -0.72 7.35 -22.02
CA MET A 286 0.55 7.53 -21.37
C MET A 286 1.71 7.52 -22.39
N VAL A 287 2.82 8.14 -22.03
CA VAL A 287 4.09 8.09 -22.75
C VAL A 287 5.23 7.87 -21.77
N LYS A 288 6.33 7.28 -22.24
CA LYS A 288 7.56 7.22 -21.45
C LYS A 288 8.13 8.62 -21.25
N LEU A 289 8.76 8.82 -20.10
CA LEU A 289 9.54 10.05 -19.85
C LEU A 289 10.66 10.17 -20.89
N THR A 290 10.83 11.38 -21.40
CA THR A 290 11.96 11.71 -22.26
C THR A 290 13.22 11.97 -21.41
N GLU A 291 14.42 11.86 -22.01
CA GLU A 291 15.67 12.14 -21.31
C GLU A 291 15.72 13.58 -20.73
N LEU A 292 15.13 14.56 -21.44
CA LEU A 292 15.04 15.93 -20.95
C LEU A 292 14.19 16.02 -19.67
N GLU A 293 13.03 15.35 -19.64
CA GLU A 293 12.14 15.35 -18.49
C GLU A 293 12.69 14.54 -17.31
N ARG A 294 13.47 13.50 -17.59
CA ARG A 294 14.26 12.79 -16.56
C ARG A 294 15.24 13.75 -15.91
N ALA A 295 15.98 14.52 -16.70
CA ALA A 295 16.93 15.52 -16.22
C ALA A 295 16.24 16.61 -15.39
N GLU A 296 15.08 17.12 -15.81
CA GLU A 296 14.28 18.11 -15.08
C GLU A 296 13.79 17.56 -13.71
N LYS A 297 13.49 16.27 -13.63
CA LYS A 297 13.12 15.61 -12.39
C LYS A 297 14.31 15.19 -11.52
N GLY A 298 15.53 15.42 -12.00
CA GLY A 298 16.76 15.00 -11.34
C GLY A 298 17.04 13.49 -11.46
N ILE A 299 16.39 12.81 -12.41
CA ILE A 299 16.61 11.38 -12.69
C ILE A 299 17.77 11.28 -13.69
N PRO A 300 18.84 10.53 -13.42
CA PRO A 300 19.98 10.38 -14.32
C PRO A 300 19.61 9.79 -15.68
N HIS A 301 20.49 10.02 -16.68
CA HIS A 301 20.30 9.46 -18.02
C HIS A 301 20.13 7.95 -18.02
N GLU A 302 19.19 7.43 -18.83
CA GLU A 302 18.97 6.00 -19.01
C GLU A 302 20.26 5.34 -19.54
N LYS A 303 21.00 4.66 -18.69
CA LYS A 303 22.05 3.75 -19.15
C LYS A 303 21.36 2.56 -19.79
N LYS A 304 21.39 2.47 -21.13
CA LYS A 304 20.88 1.32 -21.87
C LYS A 304 21.36 0.04 -21.17
N LEU A 305 20.47 -0.64 -20.47
CA LEU A 305 20.75 -1.93 -19.88
C LEU A 305 21.22 -2.84 -21.01
N LYS A 306 22.51 -3.21 -21.00
CA LYS A 306 23.08 -4.12 -22.03
C LYS A 306 22.23 -5.38 -22.00
N LYS A 307 21.63 -5.72 -23.15
CA LYS A 307 21.00 -7.01 -23.35
C LYS A 307 22.00 -8.08 -22.94
N VAL A 308 21.68 -8.82 -21.89
CA VAL A 308 22.35 -10.09 -21.64
C VAL A 308 21.90 -10.97 -22.80
N GLY A 309 22.82 -11.29 -23.69
CA GLY A 309 22.57 -12.13 -24.86
C GLY A 309 21.94 -13.46 -24.42
N ARG A 310 21.02 -13.88 -25.25
CA ARG A 310 20.47 -15.26 -25.18
C ARG A 310 21.58 -16.27 -25.41
#